data_f010b8b4c86c91e3b30ddac5855f1264
#
_entry.id   f010b8b4c86c91e3b30ddac5855f1264
#
_cell.length_a   1.000
_cell.length_b   1.000
_cell.length_c   1.000
_cell.angle_alpha   90.00
_cell.angle_beta   90.00
_cell.angle_gamma   90.00
#
_symmetry.space_group_name_H-M   'P 1'
#
loop_
_entity.id
_entity.type
_entity.pdbx_description
1 polymer ?
#
loop_
_entity_poly.entity_id
_entity_poly.type
_entity_poly.pdbx_seq_one_letter_code
_entity_poly.pdbx_strand_id
1 'polypeptide(L)'
;MSNFKPSQQDEAFLDAMAMLMAPWGWPRPVGRIYAYLLLREEPATLDEIAADLGMSKSNASVAARTLEHCGNARRQGEPGSRRIYYSVPSEFSGPFFEKAQLLDRQVRLFAGQRERDISAPVADRFARISAFYTAMREAIEGVIAEPQSEAEAERTATRTR
;
A
#
# COMPACT_ATOMS: atom_id res chain seq x y z
N MET A 1 12.25 19.15 14.59
CA MET A 1 13.25 18.33 13.88
C MET A 1 13.28 16.98 14.57
N SER A 2 12.80 15.96 13.88
CA SER A 2 12.82 14.58 14.42
C SER A 2 14.28 14.11 14.52
N ASN A 3 14.64 13.52 15.65
CA ASN A 3 15.99 13.00 15.90
C ASN A 3 16.07 11.48 15.59
N PHE A 4 15.20 11.01 14.67
CA PHE A 4 15.19 9.62 14.27
C PHE A 4 16.38 9.38 13.31
N LYS A 5 17.35 8.59 13.78
CA LYS A 5 18.40 8.02 12.93
C LYS A 5 18.24 6.51 12.94
N PRO A 6 18.08 5.88 11.76
CA PRO A 6 18.01 4.42 11.70
C PRO A 6 19.21 3.77 12.40
N SER A 7 18.95 2.85 13.30
CA SER A 7 19.96 1.97 13.89
C SER A 7 20.43 0.93 12.86
N GLN A 8 21.45 0.15 13.18
CA GLN A 8 21.89 -0.96 12.32
C GLN A 8 20.77 -1.99 12.10
N GLN A 9 19.92 -2.22 13.11
CA GLN A 9 18.78 -3.11 12.99
C GLN A 9 17.68 -2.53 12.08
N ASP A 10 17.44 -1.22 12.17
CA ASP A 10 16.50 -0.53 11.30
C ASP A 10 16.98 -0.57 9.84
N GLU A 11 18.27 -0.33 9.59
CA GLU A 11 18.85 -0.42 8.24
C GLU A 11 18.68 -1.82 7.63
N ALA A 12 18.87 -2.88 8.44
CA ALA A 12 18.61 -4.25 7.99
C ALA A 12 17.14 -4.46 7.62
N PHE A 13 16.20 -3.90 8.39
CA PHE A 13 14.76 -3.94 8.08
C PHE A 13 14.41 -3.14 6.82
N LEU A 14 14.98 -1.94 6.66
CA LEU A 14 14.80 -1.11 5.46
C LEU A 14 15.23 -1.86 4.19
N ASP A 15 16.36 -2.54 4.23
CA ASP A 15 16.88 -3.29 3.09
C ASP A 15 16.08 -4.58 2.84
N ALA A 16 15.69 -5.29 3.89
CA ALA A 16 14.83 -6.47 3.78
C ALA A 16 13.48 -6.13 3.14
N MET A 17 12.84 -5.02 3.55
CA MET A 17 11.58 -4.55 2.96
C MET A 17 11.76 -4.18 1.49
N ALA A 18 12.85 -3.49 1.13
CA ALA A 18 13.14 -3.15 -0.26
C ALA A 18 13.30 -4.41 -1.14
N MET A 19 13.96 -5.45 -0.63
CA MET A 19 14.11 -6.73 -1.32
C MET A 19 12.78 -7.48 -1.45
N LEU A 20 11.98 -7.49 -0.39
CA LEU A 20 10.66 -8.13 -0.35
C LEU A 20 9.70 -7.52 -1.37
N MET A 21 9.75 -6.20 -1.56
CA MET A 21 8.84 -5.47 -2.44
C MET A 21 9.30 -5.41 -3.90
N ALA A 22 10.58 -5.76 -4.18
CA ALA A 22 11.14 -5.73 -5.53
C ALA A 22 10.38 -6.62 -6.56
N PRO A 23 9.96 -7.86 -6.24
CA PRO A 23 9.16 -8.68 -7.16
C PRO A 23 7.79 -8.08 -7.50
N TRP A 24 7.29 -7.15 -6.70
CA TRP A 24 6.04 -6.40 -6.95
C TRP A 24 6.25 -5.16 -7.83
N GLY A 25 7.47 -4.98 -8.33
CA GLY A 25 7.85 -3.87 -9.19
C GLY A 25 8.18 -2.58 -8.44
N TRP A 26 8.39 -2.64 -7.12
CA TRP A 26 8.77 -1.46 -6.35
C TRP A 26 10.30 -1.23 -6.43
N PRO A 27 10.73 -0.05 -6.89
CA PRO A 27 12.14 0.32 -6.81
C PRO A 27 12.64 0.32 -5.36
N ARG A 28 13.92 0.00 -5.16
CA ARG A 28 14.53 -0.07 -3.83
C ARG A 28 14.26 1.16 -2.94
N PRO A 29 14.32 2.42 -3.43
CA PRO A 29 14.00 3.59 -2.62
C PRO A 29 12.56 3.58 -2.09
N VAL A 30 11.60 3.08 -2.86
CA VAL A 30 10.18 3.00 -2.46
C VAL A 30 10.00 2.06 -1.27
N GLY A 31 10.57 0.85 -1.33
CA GLY A 31 10.53 -0.12 -0.23
C GLY A 31 11.23 0.41 1.03
N ARG A 32 12.41 1.06 0.88
CA ARG A 32 13.14 1.67 2.00
C ARG A 32 12.36 2.80 2.68
N ILE A 33 11.74 3.71 1.90
CA ILE A 33 10.90 4.78 2.46
C ILE A 33 9.67 4.21 3.15
N TYR A 34 9.03 3.19 2.59
CA TYR A 34 7.89 2.55 3.24
C TYR A 34 8.27 1.98 4.61
N ALA A 35 9.35 1.20 4.68
CA ALA A 35 9.86 0.67 5.94
C ALA A 35 10.26 1.77 6.94
N TYR A 36 10.89 2.84 6.46
CA TYR A 36 11.23 4.00 7.28
C TYR A 36 9.99 4.65 7.89
N LEU A 37 8.93 4.87 7.09
CA LEU A 37 7.69 5.45 7.59
C LEU A 37 6.97 4.54 8.59
N LEU A 38 7.09 3.20 8.45
CA LEU A 38 6.57 2.23 9.41
C LEU A 38 7.27 2.28 10.77
N LEU A 39 8.54 2.65 10.81
CA LEU A 39 9.33 2.76 12.04
C LEU A 39 9.14 4.10 12.78
N ARG A 40 8.43 5.03 12.16
CA ARG A 40 8.26 6.38 12.73
C ARG A 40 6.93 6.52 13.46
N GLU A 41 6.98 7.09 14.63
CA GLU A 41 5.80 7.51 15.39
C GLU A 41 5.16 8.78 14.79
N GLU A 42 6.00 9.69 14.26
CA GLU A 42 5.59 10.98 13.72
C GLU A 42 5.77 11.05 12.20
N PRO A 43 4.89 11.79 11.49
CA PRO A 43 5.05 12.03 10.07
C PRO A 43 6.40 12.66 9.73
N ALA A 44 6.97 12.32 8.58
CA ALA A 44 8.26 12.82 8.12
C ALA A 44 8.14 13.73 6.90
N THR A 45 8.96 14.78 6.86
CA THR A 45 9.16 15.60 5.66
C THR A 45 10.07 14.92 4.65
N LEU A 46 10.03 15.35 3.37
CA LEU A 46 10.97 14.86 2.36
C LEU A 46 12.44 15.16 2.71
N ASP A 47 12.68 16.24 3.41
CA ASP A 47 14.04 16.60 3.83
C ASP A 47 14.57 15.64 4.90
N GLU A 48 13.74 15.28 5.87
CA GLU A 48 14.07 14.25 6.88
C GLU A 48 14.26 12.88 6.23
N ILE A 49 13.33 12.44 5.38
CA ILE A 49 13.46 11.17 4.64
C ILE A 49 14.76 11.10 3.86
N ALA A 50 15.09 12.17 3.11
CA ALA A 50 16.29 12.21 2.30
C ALA A 50 17.57 12.17 3.16
N ALA A 51 17.59 12.93 4.25
CA ALA A 51 18.73 13.01 5.16
C ALA A 51 18.96 11.69 5.92
N ASP A 52 17.90 11.13 6.49
CA ASP A 52 17.95 9.91 7.33
C ASP A 52 18.31 8.66 6.51
N LEU A 53 17.84 8.59 5.25
CA LEU A 53 18.10 7.46 4.36
C LEU A 53 19.28 7.66 3.40
N GLY A 54 19.99 8.78 3.51
CA GLY A 54 21.17 9.08 2.69
C GLY A 54 20.87 9.15 1.19
N MET A 55 19.68 9.65 0.79
CA MET A 55 19.29 9.76 -0.62
C MET A 55 19.04 11.22 -1.03
N SER A 56 19.02 11.48 -2.33
CA SER A 56 18.67 12.82 -2.83
C SER A 56 17.19 13.13 -2.57
N LYS A 57 16.87 14.40 -2.32
CA LYS A 57 15.49 14.88 -2.15
C LYS A 57 14.61 14.57 -3.36
N SER A 58 15.18 14.61 -4.57
CA SER A 58 14.47 14.23 -5.80
C SER A 58 14.07 12.75 -5.78
N ASN A 59 14.97 11.87 -5.39
CA ASN A 59 14.70 10.44 -5.28
C ASN A 59 13.68 10.15 -4.18
N ALA A 60 13.81 10.78 -3.01
CA ALA A 60 12.82 10.70 -1.94
C ALA A 60 11.44 11.17 -2.39
N SER A 61 11.36 12.28 -3.15
CA SER A 61 10.10 12.83 -3.66
C SER A 61 9.40 11.88 -4.64
N VAL A 62 10.15 11.26 -5.56
CA VAL A 62 9.59 10.30 -6.53
C VAL A 62 9.07 9.07 -5.80
N ALA A 63 9.88 8.50 -4.90
CA ALA A 63 9.51 7.29 -4.17
C ALA A 63 8.32 7.52 -3.20
N ALA A 64 8.28 8.66 -2.49
CA ALA A 64 7.16 9.00 -1.62
C ALA A 64 5.85 9.19 -2.40
N ARG A 65 5.89 9.80 -3.59
CA ARG A 65 4.71 9.90 -4.47
C ARG A 65 4.25 8.55 -5.00
N THR A 66 5.18 7.64 -5.28
CA THR A 66 4.82 6.26 -5.64
C THR A 66 4.05 5.58 -4.51
N LEU A 67 4.51 5.72 -3.25
CA LEU A 67 3.81 5.20 -2.08
C LEU A 67 2.44 5.84 -1.87
N GLU A 68 2.33 7.16 -2.04
CA GLU A 68 1.07 7.90 -1.98
C GLU A 68 0.07 7.38 -3.04
N HIS A 69 0.54 7.24 -4.28
CA HIS A 69 -0.29 6.73 -5.39
C HIS A 69 -0.77 5.29 -5.15
N CYS A 70 0.06 4.47 -4.54
CA CYS A 70 -0.32 3.08 -4.18
C CYS A 70 -1.13 3.00 -2.87
N GLY A 71 -1.44 4.12 -2.21
CA GLY A 71 -2.16 4.16 -0.94
C GLY A 71 -1.35 3.67 0.27
N ASN A 72 -0.04 3.47 0.13
CA ASN A 72 0.84 3.01 1.22
C ASN A 72 1.47 4.16 2.01
N ALA A 73 1.30 5.41 1.56
CA ALA A 73 1.63 6.59 2.32
C ALA A 73 0.52 7.64 2.19
N ARG A 74 0.32 8.39 3.26
CA ARG A 74 -0.56 9.56 3.31
C ARG A 74 0.31 10.81 3.27
N ARG A 75 -0.05 11.73 2.37
CA ARG A 75 0.56 13.06 2.26
C ARG A 75 -0.32 14.07 2.97
N GLN A 76 0.27 14.86 3.88
CA GLN A 76 -0.44 15.88 4.65
C GLN A 76 0.31 17.20 4.57
N GLY A 77 -0.41 18.29 4.30
CA GLY A 77 0.09 19.65 4.38
C GLY A 77 -0.24 20.26 5.74
N GLU A 78 0.64 21.11 6.27
CA GLU A 78 0.38 21.91 7.46
C GLU A 78 -0.33 23.20 7.05
N PRO A 79 -1.50 23.54 7.64
CA PRO A 79 -2.19 24.79 7.36
C PRO A 79 -1.29 26.00 7.60
N GLY A 80 -1.15 26.89 6.60
CA GLY A 80 -0.29 28.08 6.69
C GLY A 80 1.21 27.81 6.47
N SER A 81 1.62 26.58 6.16
CA SER A 81 2.99 26.19 5.89
C SER A 81 3.12 25.58 4.49
N ARG A 82 4.33 25.67 3.90
CA ARG A 82 4.67 24.95 2.66
C ARG A 82 5.20 23.54 2.94
N ARG A 83 5.24 23.14 4.22
CA ARG A 83 5.77 21.83 4.62
C ARG A 83 4.75 20.74 4.31
N ILE A 84 5.27 19.65 3.77
CA ILE A 84 4.51 18.45 3.44
C ILE A 84 5.12 17.31 4.22
N TYR A 85 4.25 16.55 4.89
CA TYR A 85 4.59 15.40 5.71
C TYR A 85 4.04 14.13 5.08
N TYR A 86 4.75 13.04 5.29
CA TYR A 86 4.38 11.70 4.88
C TYR A 86 4.31 10.79 6.10
N SER A 87 3.30 9.96 6.15
CA SER A 87 3.09 8.94 7.18
C SER A 87 2.46 7.69 6.55
N VAL A 88 2.55 6.56 7.24
CA VAL A 88 1.76 5.38 6.88
C VAL A 88 0.30 5.63 7.27
N PRO A 89 -0.68 5.26 6.41
CA PRO A 89 -2.09 5.31 6.80
C PRO A 89 -2.36 4.43 8.02
N SER A 90 -3.24 4.87 8.90
CA SER A 90 -3.72 4.03 10.02
C SER A 90 -4.58 2.85 9.55
N GLU A 91 -5.13 2.97 8.36
CA GLU A 91 -5.98 1.97 7.72
C GLU A 91 -5.28 1.42 6.49
N PHE A 92 -5.01 0.11 6.47
CA PHE A 92 -4.33 -0.56 5.37
C PHE A 92 -5.26 -1.00 4.23
N SER A 93 -6.55 -0.64 4.29
CA SER A 93 -7.55 -1.04 3.30
C SER A 93 -7.41 -0.35 1.94
N GLY A 94 -6.88 0.88 1.90
CA GLY A 94 -6.80 1.69 0.68
C GLY A 94 -6.11 1.01 -0.51
N PRO A 95 -4.88 0.46 -0.37
CA PRO A 95 -4.19 -0.24 -1.44
C PRO A 95 -4.92 -1.47 -1.96
N PHE A 96 -5.69 -2.14 -1.09
CA PHE A 96 -6.45 -3.34 -1.44
C PHE A 96 -7.78 -3.01 -2.13
N PHE A 97 -8.37 -1.87 -1.82
CA PHE A 97 -9.62 -1.43 -2.46
C PHE A 97 -9.43 -1.19 -3.98
N GLU A 98 -8.36 -0.50 -4.38
CA GLU A 98 -8.05 -0.31 -5.81
C GLU A 98 -7.76 -1.64 -6.52
N LYS A 99 -7.09 -2.57 -5.84
CA LYS A 99 -6.85 -3.92 -6.36
C LYS A 99 -8.14 -4.71 -6.53
N ALA A 100 -9.07 -4.63 -5.59
CA ALA A 100 -10.39 -5.26 -5.70
C ALA A 100 -11.16 -4.73 -6.91
N GLN A 101 -11.14 -3.41 -7.15
CA GLN A 101 -11.77 -2.82 -8.35
C GLN A 101 -11.10 -3.28 -9.66
N LEU A 102 -9.78 -3.45 -9.68
CA LEU A 102 -9.09 -3.97 -10.85
C LEU A 102 -9.48 -5.43 -11.13
N LEU A 103 -9.53 -6.26 -10.08
CA LEU A 103 -9.98 -7.65 -10.18
C LEU A 103 -11.42 -7.74 -10.70
N ASP A 104 -12.31 -6.88 -10.23
CA ASP A 104 -13.68 -6.81 -10.71
C ASP A 104 -13.77 -6.49 -12.22
N ARG A 105 -12.94 -5.55 -12.71
CA ARG A 105 -12.84 -5.27 -14.16
C ARG A 105 -12.30 -6.48 -14.94
N GLN A 106 -11.32 -7.21 -14.38
CA GLN A 106 -10.80 -8.43 -15.01
C GLN A 106 -11.84 -9.54 -15.08
N VAL A 107 -12.60 -9.75 -14.00
CA VAL A 107 -13.72 -10.71 -13.96
C VAL A 107 -14.73 -10.39 -15.06
N ARG A 108 -15.18 -9.13 -15.16
CA ARG A 108 -16.12 -8.70 -16.22
C ARG A 108 -15.55 -8.88 -17.61
N LEU A 109 -14.28 -8.56 -17.83
CA LEU A 109 -13.62 -8.75 -19.12
C LEU A 109 -13.61 -10.22 -19.55
N PHE A 110 -13.26 -11.13 -18.65
CA PHE A 110 -13.21 -12.56 -18.94
C PHE A 110 -14.62 -13.18 -19.07
N ALA A 111 -15.56 -12.75 -18.25
CA ALA A 111 -16.94 -13.20 -18.35
C ALA A 111 -17.55 -12.85 -19.71
N GLY A 112 -17.31 -11.63 -20.21
CA GLY A 112 -17.81 -11.19 -21.53
C GLY A 112 -17.25 -11.97 -22.72
N GLN A 113 -16.13 -12.71 -22.54
CA GLN A 113 -15.60 -13.56 -23.61
C GLN A 113 -16.41 -14.85 -23.81
N ARG A 114 -17.21 -15.25 -22.82
CA ARG A 114 -18.01 -16.48 -22.88
C ARG A 114 -19.22 -16.38 -23.83
N GLU A 115 -19.63 -15.16 -24.16
CA GLU A 115 -20.75 -14.89 -25.10
C GLU A 115 -20.29 -14.94 -26.57
N ARG A 116 -18.99 -15.07 -26.81
CA ARG A 116 -18.42 -15.16 -28.16
C ARG A 116 -18.51 -16.59 -28.68
N ASP A 117 -18.56 -16.71 -30.02
CA ASP A 117 -18.42 -18.00 -30.71
C ASP A 117 -16.94 -18.43 -30.62
N ILE A 118 -16.61 -19.18 -29.57
CA ILE A 118 -15.27 -19.71 -29.25
C ILE A 118 -15.35 -21.21 -28.98
N SER A 119 -14.25 -21.90 -29.25
CA SER A 119 -14.19 -23.35 -29.00
C SER A 119 -14.35 -23.69 -27.50
N ALA A 120 -14.91 -24.86 -27.21
CA ALA A 120 -15.13 -25.31 -25.84
C ALA A 120 -13.87 -25.27 -24.94
N PRO A 121 -12.67 -25.69 -25.40
CA PRO A 121 -11.45 -25.56 -24.59
C PRO A 121 -11.06 -24.12 -24.26
N VAL A 122 -11.36 -23.17 -25.14
CA VAL A 122 -11.11 -21.75 -24.91
C VAL A 122 -12.13 -21.19 -23.91
N ALA A 123 -13.41 -21.53 -24.07
CA ALA A 123 -14.48 -21.15 -23.14
C ALA A 123 -14.19 -21.64 -21.71
N ASP A 124 -13.76 -22.91 -21.58
CA ASP A 124 -13.37 -23.49 -20.28
C ASP A 124 -12.19 -22.78 -19.63
N ARG A 125 -11.19 -22.35 -20.43
CA ARG A 125 -10.07 -21.55 -19.94
C ARG A 125 -10.55 -20.20 -19.37
N PHE A 126 -11.42 -19.49 -20.07
CA PHE A 126 -12.01 -18.24 -19.56
C PHE A 126 -12.86 -18.44 -18.32
N ALA A 127 -13.59 -19.55 -18.24
CA ALA A 127 -14.36 -19.88 -17.05
C ALA A 127 -13.48 -20.07 -15.82
N ARG A 128 -12.39 -20.84 -15.96
CA ARG A 128 -11.45 -21.09 -14.85
C ARG A 128 -10.72 -19.84 -14.40
N ILE A 129 -10.24 -19.01 -15.33
CA ILE A 129 -9.54 -17.77 -14.96
C ILE A 129 -10.51 -16.77 -14.32
N SER A 130 -11.74 -16.67 -14.81
CA SER A 130 -12.78 -15.83 -14.23
C SER A 130 -13.11 -16.26 -12.79
N ALA A 131 -13.27 -17.57 -12.55
CA ALA A 131 -13.53 -18.11 -11.22
C ALA A 131 -12.38 -17.80 -10.25
N PHE A 132 -11.13 -17.92 -10.69
CA PHE A 132 -9.95 -17.58 -9.89
C PHE A 132 -9.93 -16.10 -9.47
N TYR A 133 -10.14 -15.19 -10.42
CA TYR A 133 -10.18 -13.75 -10.10
C TYR A 133 -11.40 -13.34 -9.26
N THR A 134 -12.52 -14.02 -9.43
CA THR A 134 -13.70 -13.84 -8.57
C THR A 134 -13.38 -14.21 -7.12
N ALA A 135 -12.78 -15.37 -6.90
CA ALA A 135 -12.39 -15.81 -5.55
C ALA A 135 -11.36 -14.86 -4.91
N MET A 136 -10.37 -14.37 -5.68
CA MET A 136 -9.42 -13.37 -5.19
C MET A 136 -10.10 -12.06 -4.79
N ARG A 137 -11.03 -11.57 -5.61
CA ARG A 137 -11.78 -10.35 -5.31
C ARG A 137 -12.58 -10.51 -4.02
N GLU A 138 -13.33 -11.60 -3.90
CA GLU A 138 -14.15 -11.90 -2.71
C GLU A 138 -13.31 -12.01 -1.44
N ALA A 139 -12.11 -12.62 -1.52
CA ALA A 139 -11.18 -12.70 -0.41
C ALA A 139 -10.68 -11.31 0.02
N ILE A 140 -10.33 -10.44 -0.95
CA ILE A 140 -9.89 -9.07 -0.67
C ILE A 140 -11.05 -8.24 -0.09
N GLU A 141 -12.25 -8.33 -0.68
CA GLU A 141 -13.43 -7.65 -0.18
C GLU A 141 -13.79 -8.09 1.24
N GLY A 142 -13.64 -9.38 1.55
CA GLY A 142 -13.81 -9.92 2.90
C GLY A 142 -12.86 -9.29 3.91
N VAL A 143 -11.56 -9.19 3.57
CA VAL A 143 -10.54 -8.55 4.42
C VAL A 143 -10.80 -7.05 4.60
N ILE A 144 -11.30 -6.36 3.56
CA ILE A 144 -11.64 -4.94 3.64
C ILE A 144 -12.92 -4.72 4.46
N ALA A 145 -13.89 -5.63 4.35
CA ALA A 145 -15.18 -5.54 5.01
C ALA A 145 -15.15 -6.01 6.48
N GLU A 146 -14.18 -6.83 6.87
CA GLU A 146 -13.92 -7.09 8.28
C GLU A 146 -13.49 -5.77 8.95
N PRO A 147 -14.42 -5.07 9.64
CA PRO A 147 -14.09 -3.75 10.12
C PRO A 147 -13.03 -3.91 11.20
N GLN A 148 -12.04 -3.16 11.22
CA GLN A 148 -11.63 -2.21 12.22
C GLN A 148 -12.50 -2.10 13.49
N SER A 149 -13.54 -2.92 13.61
CA SER A 149 -14.45 -2.97 14.75
C SER A 149 -13.74 -3.40 16.03
N GLU A 150 -12.69 -4.19 15.96
CA GLU A 150 -11.87 -4.54 17.14
C GLU A 150 -11.01 -3.34 17.60
N ALA A 151 -10.41 -2.61 16.66
CA ALA A 151 -9.63 -1.43 16.99
C ALA A 151 -10.50 -0.23 17.44
N GLU A 152 -11.72 -0.10 16.95
CA GLU A 152 -12.69 0.88 17.42
C GLU A 152 -13.31 0.48 18.77
N ALA A 153 -13.56 -0.80 19.00
CA ALA A 153 -14.02 -1.32 20.28
C ALA A 153 -12.96 -1.13 21.38
N GLU A 154 -11.68 -1.37 21.11
CA GLU A 154 -10.59 -1.12 22.04
C GLU A 154 -10.39 0.38 22.34
N ARG A 155 -10.47 1.25 21.31
CA ARG A 155 -10.39 2.70 21.52
C ARG A 155 -11.57 3.24 22.32
N THR A 156 -12.76 2.70 22.14
CA THR A 156 -13.96 3.09 22.90
C THR A 156 -13.85 2.58 24.33
N ALA A 157 -13.35 1.40 24.56
CA ALA A 157 -13.13 0.83 25.90
C ALA A 157 -12.05 1.58 26.70
N THR A 158 -11.00 2.07 26.03
CA THR A 158 -9.90 2.84 26.67
C THR A 158 -10.30 4.27 27.01
N ARG A 159 -11.30 4.82 26.32
CA ARG A 159 -11.81 6.21 26.56
C ARG A 159 -12.86 6.32 27.66
N THR A 160 -13.35 5.19 28.16
CA THR A 160 -14.38 5.10 29.23
C THR A 160 -13.78 4.71 30.59
N ARG A 161 -12.47 4.66 30.71
CA ARG A 161 -11.72 4.53 31.97
C ARG A 161 -10.96 5.81 32.28
#